data_015ad3c72e3447785b2ffb468831380b
#
_entry.id   015ad3c72e3447785b2ffb468831380b
#
_cell.length_a   1.000
_cell.length_b   1.000
_cell.length_c   1.000
_cell.angle_alpha   90.00
_cell.angle_beta   90.00
_cell.angle_gamma   90.00
#
_symmetry.space_group_name_H-M   'P 1'
#
loop_
_entity.id
_entity.type
_entity.pdbx_description
1 polymer ?
#
loop_
_entity_poly.entity_id
_entity_poly.type
_entity_poly.pdbx_seq_one_letter_code
_entity_poly.pdbx_strand_id
1 'polypeptide(L)'
;SFSVEKLDNLVDQIVRIQFAQIQKAPPQVLLEKQRSREVYLAKATVKRLQNEYQKKQRDYQDLRAETLKVIQGTSRFSTDLLNSLIDETTAQLKDLEQQVQAAEQELCDTVSGAEQVSEEYAQLMNWADLYDNCSFEAKKMIVAQFVKAVHVKRGYEVDIEFNVSFEEFQSLYLEPEAPGRKRKNGTGEVLALVSST
;
A
#
# COMPACT_ATOMS: atom_id res chain seq x y z
N SER A 1 0.54 -3.13 -44.30
CA SER A 1 -0.25 -3.73 -43.21
C SER A 1 0.68 -4.46 -42.26
N PHE A 2 0.54 -4.23 -40.98
CA PHE A 2 1.22 -5.03 -39.96
C PHE A 2 0.73 -6.48 -40.08
N SER A 3 1.64 -7.44 -40.29
CA SER A 3 1.22 -8.83 -40.16
C SER A 3 1.07 -9.18 -38.65
N VAL A 4 0.09 -9.99 -38.33
CA VAL A 4 -0.15 -10.46 -36.95
C VAL A 4 1.10 -11.06 -36.36
N GLU A 5 1.87 -11.84 -37.15
CA GLU A 5 3.14 -12.46 -36.71
C GLU A 5 4.22 -11.43 -36.30
N LYS A 6 4.29 -10.28 -36.97
CA LYS A 6 5.24 -9.21 -36.59
C LYS A 6 4.83 -8.54 -35.30
N LEU A 7 3.54 -8.36 -35.10
CA LEU A 7 3.01 -7.80 -33.86
C LEU A 7 3.25 -8.75 -32.68
N ASP A 8 2.94 -10.03 -32.86
CA ASP A 8 3.15 -11.05 -31.82
C ASP A 8 4.63 -11.16 -31.42
N ASN A 9 5.55 -11.12 -32.41
CA ASN A 9 6.98 -11.14 -32.13
C ASN A 9 7.45 -9.88 -31.38
N LEU A 10 6.90 -8.71 -31.71
CA LEU A 10 7.23 -7.47 -31.02
C LEU A 10 6.74 -7.48 -29.57
N VAL A 11 5.49 -7.93 -29.34
CA VAL A 11 4.94 -8.09 -28.00
C VAL A 11 5.78 -9.08 -27.18
N ASP A 12 6.15 -10.23 -27.75
CA ASP A 12 7.01 -11.22 -27.10
C ASP A 12 8.37 -10.62 -26.70
N GLN A 13 9.01 -9.85 -27.56
CA GLN A 13 10.28 -9.19 -27.26
C GLN A 13 10.14 -8.16 -26.12
N ILE A 14 9.10 -7.35 -26.15
CA ILE A 14 8.86 -6.33 -25.09
C ILE A 14 8.57 -7.01 -23.76
N VAL A 15 7.75 -8.05 -23.75
CA VAL A 15 7.45 -8.83 -22.53
C VAL A 15 8.72 -9.47 -21.96
N ARG A 16 9.61 -10.03 -22.81
CA ARG A 16 10.92 -10.55 -22.37
C ARG A 16 11.80 -9.49 -21.73
N ILE A 17 11.83 -8.28 -22.31
CA ILE A 17 12.60 -7.16 -21.75
C ILE A 17 12.06 -6.80 -20.37
N GLN A 18 10.74 -6.71 -20.20
CA GLN A 18 10.10 -6.41 -18.91
C GLN A 18 10.41 -7.51 -17.88
N PHE A 19 10.28 -8.78 -18.24
CA PHE A 19 10.62 -9.88 -17.34
C PHE A 19 12.11 -9.91 -16.96
N ALA A 20 13.01 -9.59 -17.90
CA ALA A 20 14.44 -9.47 -17.61
C ALA A 20 14.74 -8.32 -16.61
N GLN A 21 13.95 -7.25 -16.63
CA GLN A 21 14.05 -6.17 -15.63
C GLN A 21 13.49 -6.62 -14.27
N ILE A 22 12.36 -7.32 -14.25
CA ILE A 22 11.76 -7.87 -13.03
C ILE A 22 12.72 -8.86 -12.35
N GLN A 23 13.39 -9.72 -13.09
CA GLN A 23 14.39 -10.66 -12.55
C GLN A 23 15.62 -9.96 -11.93
N LYS A 24 15.89 -8.71 -12.30
CA LYS A 24 16.95 -7.88 -11.69
C LYS A 24 16.48 -7.14 -10.43
N ALA A 25 15.20 -7.22 -10.12
CA ALA A 25 14.64 -6.59 -8.91
C ALA A 25 15.27 -7.17 -7.62
N PRO A 26 15.22 -6.43 -6.50
CA PRO A 26 15.76 -6.91 -5.24
C PRO A 26 15.14 -8.24 -4.81
N PRO A 27 15.89 -9.09 -4.10
CA PRO A 27 15.35 -10.33 -3.58
C PRO A 27 14.10 -10.09 -2.71
N GLN A 28 13.10 -10.97 -2.83
CA GLN A 28 11.85 -10.93 -2.06
C GLN A 28 12.08 -10.72 -0.55
N VAL A 29 13.15 -11.29 0.00
CA VAL A 29 13.55 -11.13 1.41
C VAL A 29 13.74 -9.68 1.83
N LEU A 30 14.25 -8.80 0.96
CA LEU A 30 14.44 -7.37 1.28
C LEU A 30 13.09 -6.65 1.34
N LEU A 31 12.18 -6.99 0.46
CA LEU A 31 10.82 -6.43 0.42
C LEU A 31 10.02 -6.86 1.65
N GLU A 32 10.07 -8.14 1.99
CA GLU A 32 9.44 -8.67 3.21
C GLU A 32 9.98 -8.00 4.47
N LYS A 33 11.29 -7.73 4.52
CA LYS A 33 11.91 -7.05 5.67
C LYS A 33 11.42 -5.58 5.79
N GLN A 34 11.32 -4.86 4.68
CA GLN A 34 10.83 -3.48 4.69
C GLN A 34 9.37 -3.43 5.12
N ARG A 35 8.52 -4.28 4.58
CA ARG A 35 7.10 -4.35 4.91
C ARG A 35 6.83 -4.82 6.34
N SER A 36 7.61 -5.79 6.83
CA SER A 36 7.55 -6.17 8.24
C SER A 36 7.85 -5.00 9.16
N ARG A 37 8.73 -4.08 8.75
CA ARG A 37 9.02 -2.86 9.50
C ARG A 37 7.84 -1.88 9.49
N GLU A 38 7.17 -1.70 8.34
CA GLU A 38 5.99 -0.83 8.22
C GLU A 38 4.83 -1.34 9.09
N VAL A 39 4.53 -2.63 9.02
CA VAL A 39 3.53 -3.28 9.87
C VAL A 39 3.90 -3.16 11.35
N TYR A 40 5.18 -3.32 11.70
CA TYR A 40 5.64 -3.14 13.07
C TYR A 40 5.41 -1.72 13.58
N LEU A 41 5.72 -0.70 12.78
CA LEU A 41 5.51 0.71 13.14
C LEU A 41 4.02 1.02 13.30
N ALA A 42 3.17 0.55 12.39
CA ALA A 42 1.72 0.72 12.48
C ALA A 42 1.16 0.07 13.77
N LYS A 43 1.59 -1.18 14.09
CA LYS A 43 1.22 -1.85 15.35
C LYS A 43 1.69 -1.07 16.59
N ALA A 44 2.89 -0.51 16.56
CA ALA A 44 3.40 0.31 17.66
C ALA A 44 2.58 1.59 17.86
N THR A 45 2.13 2.22 16.77
CA THR A 45 1.25 3.40 16.82
C THR A 45 -0.10 3.07 17.44
N VAL A 46 -0.76 2.00 17.00
CA VAL A 46 -2.02 1.53 17.58
C VAL A 46 -1.88 1.28 19.08
N LYS A 47 -0.84 0.54 19.48
CA LYS A 47 -0.59 0.22 20.88
C LYS A 47 -0.35 1.47 21.73
N ARG A 48 0.38 2.46 21.23
CA ARG A 48 0.61 3.74 21.91
C ARG A 48 -0.72 4.48 22.15
N LEU A 49 -1.52 4.64 21.10
CA LEU A 49 -2.81 5.33 21.17
C LEU A 49 -3.80 4.62 22.08
N GLN A 50 -3.87 3.30 22.05
CA GLN A 50 -4.69 2.49 22.97
C GLN A 50 -4.27 2.69 24.43
N ASN A 51 -2.97 2.74 24.71
CA ASN A 51 -2.47 3.00 26.06
C ASN A 51 -2.81 4.42 26.53
N GLU A 52 -2.71 5.43 25.65
CA GLU A 52 -3.10 6.81 25.95
C GLU A 52 -4.60 6.91 26.23
N TYR A 53 -5.43 6.25 25.41
CA TYR A 53 -6.88 6.17 25.64
C TYR A 53 -7.21 5.51 26.98
N GLN A 54 -6.60 4.37 27.31
CA GLN A 54 -6.84 3.70 28.59
C GLN A 54 -6.42 4.55 29.79
N LYS A 55 -5.29 5.27 29.68
CA LYS A 55 -4.87 6.21 30.72
C LYS A 55 -5.89 7.31 30.91
N LYS A 56 -6.33 7.95 29.83
CA LYS A 56 -7.32 9.02 29.88
C LYS A 56 -8.68 8.52 30.39
N GLN A 57 -9.04 7.28 30.08
CA GLN A 57 -10.25 6.65 30.60
C GLN A 57 -10.20 6.47 32.12
N ARG A 58 -9.04 6.15 32.69
CA ARG A 58 -8.84 6.11 34.14
C ARG A 58 -8.98 7.50 34.76
N ASP A 59 -8.34 8.52 34.18
CA ASP A 59 -8.47 9.91 34.61
C ASP A 59 -9.95 10.32 34.65
N TYR A 60 -10.74 9.97 33.65
CA TYR A 60 -12.19 10.23 33.62
C TYR A 60 -12.94 9.52 34.74
N GLN A 61 -12.61 8.26 35.02
CA GLN A 61 -13.23 7.51 36.12
C GLN A 61 -12.91 8.16 37.48
N ASP A 62 -11.68 8.63 37.69
CA ASP A 62 -11.26 9.31 38.90
C ASP A 62 -12.01 10.64 39.07
N LEU A 63 -12.19 11.42 37.99
CA LEU A 63 -13.00 12.63 38.02
C LEU A 63 -14.49 12.35 38.39
N ARG A 64 -15.06 11.28 37.82
CA ARG A 64 -16.41 10.84 38.17
C ARG A 64 -16.53 10.41 39.63
N ALA A 65 -15.54 9.70 40.15
CA ALA A 65 -15.53 9.36 41.58
C ALA A 65 -15.44 10.59 42.49
N GLU A 66 -14.70 11.61 42.06
CA GLU A 66 -14.62 12.90 42.79
C GLU A 66 -15.93 13.66 42.79
N THR A 67 -16.77 13.49 41.76
CA THR A 67 -18.12 14.10 41.72
C THR A 67 -18.97 13.69 42.91
N LEU A 68 -18.89 12.43 43.34
CA LEU A 68 -19.62 11.94 44.54
C LEU A 68 -19.13 12.63 45.79
N LYS A 69 -17.83 12.90 45.92
CA LYS A 69 -17.25 13.60 47.06
C LYS A 69 -17.67 15.09 47.12
N VAL A 70 -17.80 15.73 45.93
CA VAL A 70 -18.32 17.09 45.84
C VAL A 70 -19.76 17.14 46.34
N ILE A 71 -20.62 16.20 45.93
CA ILE A 71 -22.02 16.10 46.39
C ILE A 71 -22.09 15.88 47.91
N GLN A 72 -21.17 15.12 48.46
CA GLN A 72 -21.08 14.84 49.91
C GLN A 72 -20.42 15.98 50.70
N GLY A 73 -19.93 17.02 50.04
CA GLY A 73 -19.26 18.17 50.71
C GLY A 73 -17.86 17.85 51.24
N THR A 74 -17.26 16.74 50.82
CA THR A 74 -15.94 16.26 51.27
C THR A 74 -14.79 16.55 50.29
N SER A 75 -15.11 17.02 49.07
CA SER A 75 -14.12 17.38 48.06
C SER A 75 -13.59 18.80 48.25
N ARG A 76 -12.36 19.02 47.80
CA ARG A 76 -11.73 20.35 47.69
C ARG A 76 -12.01 21.05 46.35
N PHE A 77 -12.58 20.37 45.38
CA PHE A 77 -12.90 20.92 44.06
C PHE A 77 -14.25 21.65 44.11
N SER A 78 -14.34 22.76 43.36
CA SER A 78 -15.64 23.38 43.08
C SER A 78 -16.36 22.58 41.99
N THR A 79 -17.69 22.61 42.03
CA THR A 79 -18.55 21.95 41.03
C THR A 79 -18.22 22.41 39.61
N ASP A 80 -18.00 23.70 39.41
CA ASP A 80 -17.73 24.29 38.08
C ASP A 80 -16.39 23.81 37.51
N LEU A 81 -15.35 23.79 38.37
CA LEU A 81 -14.03 23.27 37.95
C LEU A 81 -14.10 21.78 37.58
N LEU A 82 -14.81 20.99 38.40
CA LEU A 82 -14.93 19.56 38.13
C LEU A 82 -15.70 19.27 36.84
N ASN A 83 -16.79 20.01 36.59
CA ASN A 83 -17.54 19.89 35.35
C ASN A 83 -16.67 20.26 34.16
N SER A 84 -15.90 21.35 34.23
CA SER A 84 -14.97 21.74 33.15
C SER A 84 -13.93 20.67 32.87
N LEU A 85 -13.34 20.04 33.89
CA LEU A 85 -12.36 18.95 33.72
C LEU A 85 -13.01 17.69 33.14
N ILE A 86 -14.24 17.36 33.50
CA ILE A 86 -14.99 16.24 32.93
C ILE A 86 -15.29 16.48 31.46
N ASP A 87 -15.74 17.68 31.09
CA ASP A 87 -16.05 18.03 29.71
C ASP A 87 -14.80 18.01 28.83
N GLU A 88 -13.69 18.58 29.32
CA GLU A 88 -12.40 18.52 28.62
C GLU A 88 -11.91 17.07 28.45
N THR A 89 -11.96 16.28 29.52
CA THR A 89 -11.53 14.88 29.47
C THR A 89 -12.39 14.03 28.51
N THR A 90 -13.70 14.33 28.49
CA THR A 90 -14.63 13.68 27.56
C THR A 90 -14.31 14.01 26.10
N ALA A 91 -14.01 15.28 25.81
CA ALA A 91 -13.60 15.70 24.48
C ALA A 91 -12.29 15.03 24.05
N GLN A 92 -11.30 14.94 24.96
CA GLN A 92 -10.03 14.26 24.71
C GLN A 92 -10.21 12.75 24.48
N LEU A 93 -11.10 12.10 25.23
CA LEU A 93 -11.43 10.68 25.03
C LEU A 93 -12.03 10.42 23.66
N LYS A 94 -12.94 11.28 23.22
CA LYS A 94 -13.57 11.17 21.90
C LYS A 94 -12.54 11.34 20.77
N ASP A 95 -11.62 12.28 20.91
CA ASP A 95 -10.54 12.49 19.95
C ASP A 95 -9.59 11.30 19.91
N LEU A 96 -9.16 10.78 21.06
CA LEU A 96 -8.32 9.59 21.15
C LEU A 96 -9.01 8.34 20.56
N GLU A 97 -10.31 8.18 20.77
CA GLU A 97 -11.09 7.08 20.17
C GLU A 97 -11.05 7.14 18.64
N GLN A 98 -11.23 8.33 18.07
CA GLN A 98 -11.12 8.51 16.61
C GLN A 98 -9.70 8.23 16.11
N GLN A 99 -8.66 8.65 16.83
CA GLN A 99 -7.28 8.37 16.48
C GLN A 99 -6.97 6.87 16.53
N VAL A 100 -7.48 6.15 17.55
CA VAL A 100 -7.32 4.69 17.65
C VAL A 100 -7.98 4.00 16.45
N GLN A 101 -9.23 4.36 16.13
CA GLN A 101 -9.94 3.79 14.98
C GLN A 101 -9.21 4.05 13.66
N ALA A 102 -8.72 5.26 13.45
CA ALA A 102 -7.96 5.61 12.24
C ALA A 102 -6.65 4.81 12.15
N ALA A 103 -5.93 4.66 13.26
CA ALA A 103 -4.68 3.89 13.29
C ALA A 103 -4.92 2.38 13.11
N GLU A 104 -6.02 1.84 13.63
CA GLU A 104 -6.41 0.43 13.41
C GLU A 104 -6.78 0.17 11.95
N GLN A 105 -7.47 1.10 11.29
CA GLN A 105 -7.76 1.02 9.87
C GLN A 105 -6.47 1.07 9.04
N GLU A 106 -5.58 2.01 9.33
CA GLU A 106 -4.27 2.12 8.67
C GLU A 106 -3.44 0.84 8.82
N LEU A 107 -3.45 0.23 10.02
CA LEU A 107 -2.79 -1.07 10.24
C LEU A 107 -3.40 -2.16 9.36
N CYS A 108 -4.73 -2.24 9.29
CA CYS A 108 -5.43 -3.21 8.47
C CYS A 108 -5.05 -3.06 6.99
N ASP A 109 -5.07 -1.82 6.48
CA ASP A 109 -4.70 -1.50 5.10
C ASP A 109 -3.22 -1.83 4.81
N THR A 110 -2.33 -1.54 5.76
CA THR A 110 -0.89 -1.85 5.65
C THR A 110 -0.66 -3.36 5.58
N VAL A 111 -1.34 -4.14 6.41
CA VAL A 111 -1.21 -5.62 6.42
C VAL A 111 -1.75 -6.20 5.12
N SER A 112 -2.97 -5.83 4.72
CA SER A 112 -3.59 -6.32 3.48
C SER A 112 -2.78 -5.94 2.24
N GLY A 113 -2.29 -4.71 2.18
CA GLY A 113 -1.42 -4.27 1.09
C GLY A 113 -0.10 -5.03 1.05
N ALA A 114 0.48 -5.37 2.19
CA ALA A 114 1.72 -6.15 2.26
C ALA A 114 1.54 -7.58 1.75
N GLU A 115 0.41 -8.22 2.08
CA GLU A 115 0.09 -9.57 1.61
C GLU A 115 -0.14 -9.60 0.10
N GLN A 116 -1.00 -8.71 -0.42
CA GLN A 116 -1.29 -8.61 -1.85
C GLN A 116 -0.04 -8.41 -2.68
N VAL A 117 0.81 -7.52 -2.23
CA VAL A 117 2.07 -7.19 -2.89
C VAL A 117 3.03 -8.37 -2.93
N SER A 118 3.15 -9.12 -1.83
CA SER A 118 4.02 -10.31 -1.78
C SER A 118 3.54 -11.37 -2.77
N GLU A 119 2.23 -11.56 -2.90
CA GLU A 119 1.63 -12.49 -3.85
C GLU A 119 1.87 -12.05 -5.30
N GLU A 120 1.64 -10.77 -5.62
CA GLU A 120 1.89 -10.21 -6.95
C GLU A 120 3.36 -10.33 -7.35
N TYR A 121 4.28 -10.04 -6.42
CA TYR A 121 5.72 -10.20 -6.66
C TYR A 121 6.09 -11.66 -6.96
N ALA A 122 5.63 -12.59 -6.14
CA ALA A 122 5.90 -14.01 -6.33
C ALA A 122 5.36 -14.50 -7.68
N GLN A 123 4.19 -14.03 -8.10
CA GLN A 123 3.59 -14.36 -9.38
C GLN A 123 4.40 -13.81 -10.56
N LEU A 124 4.83 -12.54 -10.49
CA LEU A 124 5.65 -11.91 -11.54
C LEU A 124 7.00 -12.60 -11.69
N MET A 125 7.67 -12.93 -10.59
CA MET A 125 8.94 -13.67 -10.61
C MET A 125 8.77 -15.06 -11.21
N ASN A 126 7.70 -15.76 -10.85
CA ASN A 126 7.40 -17.07 -11.42
C ASN A 126 7.13 -16.99 -12.94
N TRP A 127 6.39 -16.01 -13.41
CA TRP A 127 6.19 -15.79 -14.84
C TRP A 127 7.50 -15.45 -15.57
N ALA A 128 8.33 -14.60 -14.98
CA ALA A 128 9.62 -14.23 -15.55
C ALA A 128 10.54 -15.45 -15.72
N ASP A 129 10.55 -16.36 -14.75
CA ASP A 129 11.37 -17.58 -14.80
C ASP A 129 10.82 -18.63 -15.79
N LEU A 130 9.50 -18.72 -15.92
CA LEU A 130 8.86 -19.71 -16.78
C LEU A 130 8.73 -19.29 -18.24
N TYR A 131 8.66 -17.99 -18.53
CA TYR A 131 8.26 -17.45 -19.82
C TYR A 131 9.09 -17.99 -20.99
N ASP A 132 10.38 -18.07 -20.83
CA ASP A 132 11.27 -18.55 -21.91
C ASP A 132 11.18 -20.06 -22.18
N ASN A 133 10.80 -20.83 -21.17
CA ASN A 133 10.81 -22.28 -21.19
C ASN A 133 9.40 -22.92 -21.29
N CYS A 134 8.33 -22.13 -21.29
CA CYS A 134 6.97 -22.65 -21.36
C CYS A 134 6.47 -22.79 -22.82
N SER A 135 5.36 -23.52 -22.98
CA SER A 135 4.68 -23.70 -24.27
C SER A 135 4.13 -22.38 -24.81
N PHE A 136 3.84 -22.35 -26.11
CA PHE A 136 3.24 -21.18 -26.76
C PHE A 136 1.87 -20.80 -26.15
N GLU A 137 1.06 -21.79 -25.78
CA GLU A 137 -0.22 -21.60 -25.12
C GLU A 137 -0.05 -20.98 -23.73
N ALA A 138 0.94 -21.46 -22.97
CA ALA A 138 1.27 -20.89 -21.67
C ALA A 138 1.80 -19.44 -21.78
N LYS A 139 2.63 -19.15 -22.80
CA LYS A 139 3.05 -17.76 -23.10
C LYS A 139 1.86 -16.84 -23.37
N LYS A 140 0.89 -17.29 -24.16
CA LYS A 140 -0.33 -16.51 -24.41
C LYS A 140 -1.11 -16.23 -23.13
N MET A 141 -1.21 -17.21 -22.23
CA MET A 141 -1.89 -17.02 -20.95
C MET A 141 -1.15 -15.99 -20.07
N ILE A 142 0.17 -16.08 -19.99
CA ILE A 142 0.98 -15.11 -19.23
C ILE A 142 0.83 -13.70 -19.82
N VAL A 143 0.95 -13.56 -21.15
CA VAL A 143 0.78 -12.27 -21.83
C VAL A 143 -0.61 -11.70 -21.61
N ALA A 144 -1.66 -12.52 -21.67
CA ALA A 144 -3.03 -12.08 -21.44
C ALA A 144 -3.29 -11.57 -20.02
N GLN A 145 -2.54 -12.05 -19.04
CA GLN A 145 -2.63 -11.58 -17.65
C GLN A 145 -1.70 -10.38 -17.39
N PHE A 146 -0.55 -10.32 -18.04
CA PHE A 146 0.46 -9.29 -17.83
C PHE A 146 0.22 -8.04 -18.68
N VAL A 147 -0.27 -8.20 -19.92
CA VAL A 147 -0.54 -7.10 -20.86
C VAL A 147 -2.01 -6.73 -20.80
N LYS A 148 -2.29 -5.47 -20.51
CA LYS A 148 -3.65 -4.92 -20.44
C LYS A 148 -4.18 -4.55 -21.84
N ALA A 149 -3.36 -3.85 -22.62
CA ALA A 149 -3.70 -3.41 -23.97
C ALA A 149 -2.47 -3.23 -24.86
N VAL A 150 -2.67 -3.42 -26.16
CA VAL A 150 -1.67 -3.15 -27.20
C VAL A 150 -2.28 -2.15 -28.19
N HIS A 151 -1.70 -0.96 -28.26
CA HIS A 151 -2.14 0.12 -29.12
C HIS A 151 -1.18 0.27 -30.32
N VAL A 152 -1.70 0.11 -31.53
CA VAL A 152 -0.90 0.29 -32.76
C VAL A 152 -1.24 1.65 -33.36
N LYS A 153 -0.26 2.55 -33.41
CA LYS A 153 -0.40 3.91 -34.00
C LYS A 153 0.03 3.92 -35.47
N ARG A 154 -0.35 4.99 -36.17
CA ARG A 154 0.12 5.23 -37.56
C ARG A 154 1.63 5.44 -37.54
N GLY A 155 2.37 4.74 -38.43
CA GLY A 155 3.83 4.81 -38.48
C GLY A 155 4.52 3.60 -37.82
N TYR A 156 3.76 2.57 -37.47
CA TYR A 156 4.25 1.32 -36.85
C TYR A 156 4.78 1.50 -35.42
N GLU A 157 4.33 2.55 -34.73
CA GLU A 157 4.54 2.67 -33.29
C GLU A 157 3.57 1.75 -32.56
N VAL A 158 4.09 1.01 -31.60
CA VAL A 158 3.30 0.11 -30.74
C VAL A 158 3.46 0.53 -29.29
N ASP A 159 2.37 0.89 -28.65
CA ASP A 159 2.31 1.14 -27.23
C ASP A 159 1.71 -0.07 -26.52
N ILE A 160 2.37 -0.54 -25.47
CA ILE A 160 1.88 -1.67 -24.65
C ILE A 160 1.59 -1.14 -23.24
N GLU A 161 0.34 -1.31 -22.82
CA GLU A 161 -0.10 -1.06 -21.45
C GLU A 161 -0.05 -2.37 -20.68
N PHE A 162 0.68 -2.39 -19.56
CA PHE A 162 0.78 -3.54 -18.69
C PHE A 162 -0.19 -3.44 -17.52
N ASN A 163 -0.65 -4.56 -16.98
CA ASN A 163 -1.43 -4.61 -15.74
C ASN A 163 -0.58 -4.20 -14.52
N VAL A 164 0.72 -4.49 -14.59
CA VAL A 164 1.72 -4.02 -13.63
C VAL A 164 2.91 -3.54 -14.45
N SER A 165 3.21 -2.24 -14.44
CA SER A 165 4.42 -1.73 -15.08
C SER A 165 5.63 -1.93 -14.17
N PHE A 166 6.83 -2.09 -14.79
CA PHE A 166 8.08 -2.17 -14.01
C PHE A 166 8.32 -0.89 -13.19
N GLU A 167 7.94 0.27 -13.71
CA GLU A 167 8.04 1.55 -12.99
C GLU A 167 7.09 1.62 -11.79
N GLU A 168 5.84 1.16 -11.94
CA GLU A 168 4.91 1.02 -10.82
C GLU A 168 5.41 -0.02 -9.82
N PHE A 169 5.90 -1.15 -10.30
CA PHE A 169 6.52 -2.17 -9.47
C PHE A 169 7.73 -1.60 -8.71
N GLN A 170 8.62 -0.86 -9.39
CA GLN A 170 9.78 -0.23 -8.78
C GLN A 170 9.40 0.84 -7.76
N SER A 171 8.42 1.68 -8.06
CA SER A 171 7.95 2.74 -7.15
C SER A 171 7.24 2.19 -5.92
N LEU A 172 6.52 1.08 -6.05
CA LEU A 172 5.86 0.41 -4.94
C LEU A 172 6.85 -0.30 -4.00
N TYR A 173 7.99 -0.76 -4.53
CA TYR A 173 8.89 -1.67 -3.81
C TYR A 173 10.27 -1.10 -3.48
N LEU A 174 10.74 -0.09 -4.20
CA LEU A 174 12.12 0.40 -4.08
C LEU A 174 12.25 1.81 -3.50
N GLU A 175 11.20 2.62 -3.54
CA GLU A 175 11.23 3.96 -2.93
C GLU A 175 10.62 3.92 -1.53
N PRO A 176 11.37 4.30 -0.48
CA PRO A 176 10.74 4.63 0.80
C PRO A 176 9.85 5.85 0.56
N GLU A 177 8.55 5.74 0.86
CA GLU A 177 7.63 6.87 0.79
C GLU A 177 8.22 8.09 1.49
N ALA A 178 8.57 9.11 0.69
CA ALA A 178 8.75 10.44 1.22
C ALA A 178 7.37 10.93 1.71
N PRO A 179 7.22 11.38 2.96
CA PRO A 179 5.93 11.78 3.48
C PRO A 179 5.36 12.94 2.64
N GLY A 180 4.29 12.68 1.88
CA GLY A 180 3.51 13.73 1.23
C GLY A 180 3.18 13.59 -0.26
N ARG A 181 3.49 12.50 -0.97
CA ARG A 181 3.07 12.36 -2.37
C ARG A 181 1.70 11.70 -2.48
N LYS A 182 0.70 12.49 -2.85
CA LYS A 182 -0.60 12.00 -3.35
C LYS A 182 -0.37 11.15 -4.60
N ARG A 183 -0.87 9.89 -4.57
CA ARG A 183 -0.90 9.01 -5.74
C ARG A 183 -1.60 9.71 -6.90
N LYS A 184 -0.88 9.94 -8.00
CA LYS A 184 -1.47 10.14 -9.31
C LYS A 184 -1.59 8.75 -9.93
N ASN A 185 -2.81 8.34 -10.25
CA ASN A 185 -3.05 7.19 -11.13
C ASN A 185 -2.39 7.53 -12.48
N GLY A 186 -1.19 6.99 -12.69
CA GLY A 186 -0.43 7.15 -13.91
C GLY A 186 -0.44 5.85 -14.68
N THR A 187 -1.15 5.83 -15.80
CA THR A 187 -0.94 4.87 -16.87
C THR A 187 0.52 4.97 -17.33
N GLY A 188 1.32 3.94 -17.04
CA GLY A 188 2.70 3.88 -17.54
C GLY A 188 2.68 3.60 -19.04
N GLU A 189 2.84 4.62 -19.85
CA GLU A 189 3.08 4.49 -21.29
C GLU A 189 4.56 4.21 -21.53
N VAL A 190 4.88 3.02 -21.99
CA VAL A 190 6.22 2.69 -22.49
C VAL A 190 6.24 2.92 -23.99
N LEU A 191 6.86 3.99 -24.42
CA LEU A 191 7.12 4.29 -25.84
C LEU A 191 8.29 3.41 -26.33
N ALA A 192 7.99 2.35 -27.08
CA ALA A 192 9.00 1.61 -27.83
C ALA A 192 9.17 2.19 -29.23
N LEU A 193 10.19 3.02 -29.40
CA LEU A 193 10.65 3.46 -30.72
C LEU A 193 11.42 2.31 -31.40
N VAL A 194 10.80 1.70 -32.38
CA VAL A 194 11.48 0.74 -33.28
C VAL A 194 12.04 1.53 -34.45
N SER A 195 13.35 1.81 -34.42
CA SER A 195 14.08 2.29 -35.61
C SER A 195 14.19 1.14 -36.61
N SER A 196 13.49 1.28 -37.72
CA SER A 196 13.67 0.37 -38.89
C SER A 196 15.01 0.65 -39.58
N THR A 197 15.85 -0.32 -39.57
CA THR A 197 16.91 -0.47 -40.57
C THR A 197 16.49 -1.54 -41.55
#